data_9586ca62d1c7d52def6261742dcf58bf
#
_entry.id   9586ca62d1c7d52def6261742dcf58bf
#
_cell.length_a   1.000
_cell.length_b   1.000
_cell.length_c   1.000
_cell.angle_alpha   90.00
_cell.angle_beta   90.00
_cell.angle_gamma   90.00
#
_symmetry.space_group_name_H-M   'P 1'
#
loop_
_entity.id
_entity.type
_entity.pdbx_description
1 polymer ?
#
loop_
_entity_poly.entity_id
_entity_poly.type
_entity_poly.pdbx_seq_one_letter_code
_entity_poly.pdbx_strand_id
1 'polypeptide(L)'
;ALATSSMLMQQAFSYVCQIVLPFLADRIAEDFGISRAWLGLYLFIQNVTSIAAAMGCGAIIIRMGALRISQLCLIFMGGSLFVIATGILWLYPIAAILLGAASVSTPASSHILAKYCPPRLAPIIFSIKQTGVPVGSLIAGILIPILLGMGIYIGSLGISVHLDAYGTCFVIGIIVYMIVLLLQPLREHF
;
A
#
# COMPACT_ATOMS: atom_id res chain seq x y z
N ALA A 1 20.50 7.03 9.18
CA ALA A 1 19.45 6.48 10.05
C ALA A 1 18.05 6.93 9.56
N LEU A 2 17.78 8.24 9.45
CA LEU A 2 16.46 8.77 9.09
C LEU A 2 15.96 8.26 7.72
N ALA A 3 16.80 8.29 6.68
CA ALA A 3 16.44 7.79 5.36
C ALA A 3 16.11 6.30 5.35
N THR A 4 16.87 5.50 6.11
CA THR A 4 16.64 4.04 6.17
C THR A 4 15.32 3.73 6.87
N SER A 5 15.02 4.38 8.00
CA SER A 5 13.78 4.15 8.74
C SER A 5 12.54 4.61 7.95
N SER A 6 12.60 5.76 7.28
CA SER A 6 11.50 6.23 6.44
C SER A 6 11.25 5.32 5.25
N MET A 7 12.31 4.81 4.60
CA MET A 7 12.17 3.88 3.47
C MET A 7 11.68 2.48 3.92
N LEU A 8 12.07 2.03 5.12
CA LEU A 8 11.53 0.81 5.71
C LEU A 8 10.04 0.95 6.01
N MET A 9 9.64 2.04 6.65
CA MET A 9 8.23 2.32 6.94
C MET A 9 7.39 2.39 5.67
N GLN A 10 7.89 3.11 4.66
CA GLN A 10 7.24 3.16 3.35
C GLN A 10 7.09 1.77 2.73
N GLN A 11 8.13 0.93 2.77
CA GLN A 11 8.09 -0.43 2.23
C GLN A 11 7.05 -1.29 2.96
N ALA A 12 6.99 -1.20 4.30
CA ALA A 12 6.03 -1.93 5.11
C ALA A 12 4.59 -1.56 4.75
N PHE A 13 4.26 -0.27 4.69
CA PHE A 13 2.90 0.16 4.35
C PHE A 13 2.55 -0.04 2.89
N SER A 14 3.50 0.04 1.98
CA SER A 14 3.29 -0.39 0.58
C SER A 14 2.88 -1.85 0.51
N TYR A 15 3.50 -2.70 1.32
CA TYR A 15 3.16 -4.12 1.35
C TYR A 15 1.82 -4.38 2.03
N VAL A 16 1.48 -3.65 3.10
CA VAL A 16 0.14 -3.70 3.70
C VAL A 16 -0.94 -3.46 2.63
N CYS A 17 -0.81 -2.40 1.83
CA CYS A 17 -1.77 -2.10 0.77
C CYS A 17 -1.92 -3.24 -0.25
N GLN A 18 -0.83 -3.92 -0.59
CA GLN A 18 -0.85 -5.01 -1.57
C GLN A 18 -1.58 -6.25 -1.07
N ILE A 19 -1.54 -6.51 0.25
CA ILE A 19 -2.07 -7.75 0.81
C ILE A 19 -3.46 -7.59 1.45
N VAL A 20 -3.94 -6.35 1.66
CA VAL A 20 -5.28 -6.10 2.22
C VAL A 20 -6.38 -6.80 1.42
N LEU A 21 -6.41 -6.63 0.10
CA LEU A 21 -7.45 -7.22 -0.73
C LEU A 21 -7.43 -8.75 -0.75
N PRO A 22 -6.27 -9.43 -0.90
CA PRO A 22 -6.20 -10.89 -0.71
C PRO A 22 -6.75 -11.39 0.63
N PHE A 23 -6.54 -10.65 1.73
CA PHE A 23 -7.10 -11.00 3.04
C PHE A 23 -8.61 -10.86 3.11
N LEU A 24 -9.18 -9.91 2.39
CA LEU A 24 -10.62 -9.61 2.38
C LEU A 24 -11.38 -10.32 1.25
N ALA A 25 -10.67 -11.04 0.39
CA ALA A 25 -11.20 -11.57 -0.85
C ALA A 25 -12.40 -12.51 -0.66
N ASP A 26 -12.38 -13.34 0.38
CA ASP A 26 -13.47 -14.27 0.67
C ASP A 26 -14.74 -13.53 1.08
N ARG A 27 -14.62 -12.53 1.97
CA ARG A 27 -15.77 -11.72 2.42
C ARG A 27 -16.38 -10.93 1.27
N ILE A 28 -15.52 -10.33 0.43
CA ILE A 28 -15.97 -9.58 -0.74
C ILE A 28 -16.65 -10.50 -1.75
N ALA A 29 -16.14 -11.71 -1.96
CA ALA A 29 -16.75 -12.70 -2.84
C ALA A 29 -18.13 -13.14 -2.34
N GLU A 30 -18.29 -13.34 -1.03
CA GLU A 30 -19.55 -13.65 -0.38
C GLU A 30 -20.57 -12.51 -0.56
N ASP A 31 -20.17 -11.26 -0.31
CA ASP A 31 -21.04 -10.09 -0.43
C ASP A 31 -21.60 -9.91 -1.84
N PHE A 32 -20.79 -10.20 -2.86
CA PHE A 32 -21.22 -10.10 -4.27
C PHE A 32 -21.82 -11.40 -4.82
N GLY A 33 -21.80 -12.49 -4.07
CA GLY A 33 -22.25 -13.81 -4.55
C GLY A 33 -21.42 -14.34 -5.73
N ILE A 34 -20.13 -14.00 -5.80
CA ILE A 34 -19.24 -14.39 -6.89
C ILE A 34 -18.17 -15.37 -6.43
N SER A 35 -17.63 -16.15 -7.36
CA SER A 35 -16.55 -17.06 -7.08
C SER A 35 -15.27 -16.30 -6.69
N ARG A 36 -14.50 -16.81 -5.73
CA ARG A 36 -13.16 -16.30 -5.34
C ARG A 36 -12.19 -16.17 -6.53
N ALA A 37 -12.48 -16.84 -7.66
CA ALA A 37 -11.67 -16.73 -8.87
C ALA A 37 -11.52 -15.29 -9.40
N TRP A 38 -12.43 -14.36 -9.05
CA TRP A 38 -12.33 -12.94 -9.40
C TRP A 38 -11.02 -12.30 -8.89
N LEU A 39 -10.51 -12.76 -7.75
CA LEU A 39 -9.23 -12.30 -7.21
C LEU A 39 -8.08 -12.57 -8.18
N GLY A 40 -8.13 -13.70 -8.89
CA GLY A 40 -7.13 -14.02 -9.92
C GLY A 40 -7.11 -12.96 -11.03
N LEU A 41 -8.28 -12.52 -11.49
CA LEU A 41 -8.38 -11.45 -12.50
C LEU A 41 -7.85 -10.11 -11.97
N TYR A 42 -8.20 -9.76 -10.73
CA TYR A 42 -7.68 -8.56 -10.07
C TYR A 42 -6.14 -8.57 -10.02
N LEU A 43 -5.56 -9.67 -9.51
CA LEU A 43 -4.11 -9.83 -9.39
C LEU A 43 -3.43 -9.87 -10.77
N PHE A 44 -4.07 -10.42 -11.78
CA PHE A 44 -3.57 -10.39 -13.15
C PHE A 44 -3.44 -8.96 -13.68
N ILE A 45 -4.49 -8.15 -13.56
CA ILE A 45 -4.48 -6.73 -13.97
C ILE A 45 -3.41 -5.96 -13.19
N GLN A 46 -3.35 -6.15 -11.88
CA GLN A 46 -2.36 -5.51 -11.01
C GLN A 46 -0.93 -5.84 -11.45
N ASN A 47 -0.62 -7.13 -11.70
CA ASN A 47 0.72 -7.56 -12.07
C ASN A 47 1.12 -7.09 -13.48
N VAL A 48 0.20 -7.14 -14.46
CA VAL A 48 0.46 -6.60 -15.81
C VAL A 48 0.78 -5.11 -15.74
N THR A 49 0.00 -4.35 -14.97
CA THR A 49 0.26 -2.92 -14.77
C THR A 49 1.57 -2.68 -14.04
N SER A 50 1.92 -3.51 -13.06
CA SER A 50 3.18 -3.44 -12.34
C SER A 50 4.39 -3.64 -13.26
N ILE A 51 4.31 -4.62 -14.17
CA ILE A 51 5.35 -4.88 -15.17
C ILE A 51 5.50 -3.68 -16.10
N ALA A 52 4.39 -3.16 -16.64
CA ALA A 52 4.40 -2.00 -17.51
C ALA A 52 4.99 -0.76 -16.81
N ALA A 53 4.61 -0.50 -15.57
CA ALA A 53 5.14 0.59 -14.77
C ALA A 53 6.64 0.42 -14.47
N ALA A 54 7.08 -0.80 -14.18
CA ALA A 54 8.49 -1.11 -13.94
C ALA A 54 9.37 -0.86 -15.17
N MET A 55 8.88 -1.15 -16.38
CA MET A 55 9.61 -0.88 -17.63
C MET A 55 9.87 0.61 -17.85
N GLY A 56 8.92 1.48 -17.44
CA GLY A 56 9.05 2.93 -17.58
C GLY A 56 9.67 3.66 -16.37
N CYS A 57 9.87 2.96 -15.25
CA CYS A 57 10.18 3.59 -13.97
C CYS A 57 11.48 4.40 -13.97
N GLY A 58 12.53 3.95 -14.67
CA GLY A 58 13.81 4.63 -14.70
C GLY A 58 13.72 6.07 -15.23
N ALA A 59 13.04 6.25 -16.37
CA ALA A 59 12.85 7.57 -16.97
C ALA A 59 12.01 8.51 -16.09
N ILE A 60 11.00 7.96 -15.42
CA ILE A 60 10.12 8.72 -14.55
C ILE A 60 10.88 9.14 -13.27
N ILE A 61 11.68 8.24 -12.69
CA ILE A 61 12.49 8.52 -11.49
C ILE A 61 13.51 9.63 -11.77
N ILE A 62 14.16 9.61 -12.93
CA ILE A 62 15.14 10.63 -13.32
C ILE A 62 14.46 12.00 -13.51
N ARG A 63 13.27 12.05 -14.13
CA ARG A 63 12.56 13.31 -14.43
C ARG A 63 11.89 13.94 -13.21
N MET A 64 11.22 13.16 -12.40
CA MET A 64 10.39 13.65 -11.29
C MET A 64 11.10 13.63 -9.93
N GLY A 65 12.18 12.87 -9.82
CA GLY A 65 12.89 12.63 -8.57
C GLY A 65 12.26 11.46 -7.77
N ALA A 66 13.15 10.65 -7.22
CA ALA A 66 12.75 9.39 -6.57
C ALA A 66 11.82 9.58 -5.36
N LEU A 67 11.99 10.68 -4.59
CA LEU A 67 11.16 10.94 -3.41
C LEU A 67 9.72 11.30 -3.80
N ARG A 68 9.54 12.16 -4.82
CA ARG A 68 8.20 12.54 -5.31
C ARG A 68 7.44 11.33 -5.83
N ILE A 69 8.12 10.45 -6.58
CA ILE A 69 7.51 9.23 -7.09
C ILE A 69 7.13 8.30 -5.95
N SER A 70 7.99 8.16 -4.97
CA SER A 70 7.73 7.37 -3.77
C SER A 70 6.45 7.82 -3.05
N GLN A 71 6.28 9.13 -2.87
CA GLN A 71 5.06 9.71 -2.28
C GLN A 71 3.83 9.51 -3.17
N LEU A 72 3.98 9.72 -4.50
CA LEU A 72 2.90 9.52 -5.46
C LEU A 72 2.42 8.06 -5.48
N CYS A 73 3.35 7.11 -5.38
CA CYS A 73 3.02 5.70 -5.27
C CYS A 73 2.18 5.39 -4.01
N LEU A 74 2.53 5.97 -2.86
CA LEU A 74 1.73 5.80 -1.64
C LEU A 74 0.33 6.41 -1.80
N ILE A 75 0.22 7.57 -2.49
CA ILE A 75 -1.09 8.17 -2.81
C ILE A 75 -1.91 7.22 -3.69
N PHE A 76 -1.31 6.62 -4.71
CA PHE A 76 -2.01 5.66 -5.57
C PHE A 76 -2.41 4.39 -4.80
N MET A 77 -1.57 3.90 -3.89
CA MET A 77 -1.90 2.76 -3.04
C MET A 77 -3.07 3.07 -2.11
N GLY A 78 -3.05 4.20 -1.41
CA GLY A 78 -4.18 4.63 -0.59
C GLY A 78 -5.43 4.87 -1.42
N GLY A 79 -5.29 5.50 -2.61
CA GLY A 79 -6.38 5.69 -3.56
C GLY A 79 -7.01 4.39 -4.03
N SER A 80 -6.21 3.35 -4.27
CA SER A 80 -6.73 2.02 -4.62
C SER A 80 -7.61 1.43 -3.52
N LEU A 81 -7.20 1.60 -2.26
CA LEU A 81 -7.98 1.13 -1.11
C LEU A 81 -9.30 1.90 -0.96
N PHE A 82 -9.30 3.22 -1.23
CA PHE A 82 -10.56 3.99 -1.24
C PHE A 82 -11.49 3.55 -2.36
N VAL A 83 -10.96 3.25 -3.55
CA VAL A 83 -11.77 2.70 -4.64
C VAL A 83 -12.39 1.36 -4.23
N ILE A 84 -11.65 0.47 -3.59
CA ILE A 84 -12.17 -0.80 -3.08
C ILE A 84 -13.24 -0.55 -2.00
N ALA A 85 -13.02 0.44 -1.13
CA ALA A 85 -13.94 0.82 -0.06
C ALA A 85 -15.31 1.33 -0.56
N THR A 86 -15.42 1.73 -1.83
CA THR A 86 -16.73 2.09 -2.41
C THR A 86 -17.68 0.90 -2.52
N GLY A 87 -17.19 -0.34 -2.43
CA GLY A 87 -18.00 -1.54 -2.61
C GLY A 87 -18.55 -1.73 -4.02
N ILE A 88 -18.00 -1.06 -5.03
CA ILE A 88 -18.45 -1.15 -6.42
C ILE A 88 -17.49 -2.06 -7.20
N LEU A 89 -17.91 -3.29 -7.50
CA LEU A 89 -17.08 -4.30 -8.15
C LEU A 89 -16.48 -3.83 -9.48
N TRP A 90 -17.23 -3.06 -10.27
CA TRP A 90 -16.78 -2.53 -11.56
C TRP A 90 -15.61 -1.54 -11.48
N LEU A 91 -15.36 -0.97 -10.30
CA LEU A 91 -14.21 -0.08 -10.04
C LEU A 91 -12.94 -0.84 -9.65
N TYR A 92 -13.03 -2.11 -9.31
CA TYR A 92 -11.87 -2.91 -8.86
C TYR A 92 -10.74 -3.03 -9.89
N PRO A 93 -10.99 -3.12 -11.20
CA PRO A 93 -9.93 -3.04 -12.20
C PRO A 93 -9.14 -1.72 -12.11
N ILE A 94 -9.80 -0.60 -11.79
CA ILE A 94 -9.13 0.71 -11.58
C ILE A 94 -8.24 0.64 -10.34
N ALA A 95 -8.74 0.06 -9.24
CA ALA A 95 -7.94 -0.15 -8.04
C ALA A 95 -6.72 -1.04 -8.32
N ALA A 96 -6.87 -2.10 -9.13
CA ALA A 96 -5.77 -2.96 -9.56
C ALA A 96 -4.71 -2.20 -10.36
N ILE A 97 -5.13 -1.34 -11.29
CA ILE A 97 -4.25 -0.49 -12.09
C ILE A 97 -3.49 0.50 -11.18
N LEU A 98 -4.17 1.18 -10.28
CA LEU A 98 -3.55 2.12 -9.34
C LEU A 98 -2.50 1.43 -8.46
N LEU A 99 -2.84 0.26 -7.91
CA LEU A 99 -1.94 -0.51 -7.06
C LEU A 99 -0.76 -1.06 -7.85
N GLY A 100 -0.98 -1.55 -9.08
CA GLY A 100 0.06 -2.01 -9.98
C GLY A 100 1.03 -0.88 -10.38
N ALA A 101 0.51 0.28 -10.77
CA ALA A 101 1.33 1.44 -11.11
C ALA A 101 2.17 1.93 -9.91
N ALA A 102 1.65 1.80 -8.70
CA ALA A 102 2.35 2.17 -7.47
C ALA A 102 3.52 1.24 -7.09
N SER A 103 3.69 0.10 -7.76
CA SER A 103 4.81 -0.83 -7.53
C SER A 103 6.19 -0.20 -7.78
N VAL A 104 6.24 0.90 -8.56
CA VAL A 104 7.45 1.72 -8.78
C VAL A 104 8.01 2.31 -7.48
N SER A 105 7.27 2.28 -6.38
CA SER A 105 7.74 2.73 -5.05
C SER A 105 9.01 2.00 -4.60
N THR A 106 9.12 0.70 -4.90
CA THR A 106 10.27 -0.13 -4.52
C THR A 106 11.57 0.28 -5.23
N PRO A 107 11.64 0.41 -6.56
CA PRO A 107 12.84 0.91 -7.24
C PRO A 107 13.10 2.38 -6.91
N ALA A 108 12.08 3.24 -6.75
CA ALA A 108 12.26 4.64 -6.39
C ALA A 108 12.92 4.79 -5.01
N SER A 109 12.42 4.08 -4.00
CA SER A 109 13.02 4.11 -2.65
C SER A 109 14.42 3.49 -2.62
N SER A 110 14.70 2.48 -3.45
CA SER A 110 16.04 1.91 -3.61
C SER A 110 17.01 2.91 -4.23
N HIS A 111 16.57 3.70 -5.20
CA HIS A 111 17.38 4.76 -5.82
C HIS A 111 17.77 5.84 -4.79
N ILE A 112 16.86 6.23 -3.90
CA ILE A 112 17.16 7.17 -2.80
C ILE A 112 18.24 6.58 -1.89
N LEU A 113 18.07 5.33 -1.46
CA LEU A 113 19.06 4.68 -0.59
C LEU A 113 20.43 4.59 -1.28
N ALA A 114 20.48 4.20 -2.55
CA ALA A 114 21.74 4.11 -3.29
C ALA A 114 22.49 5.44 -3.35
N LYS A 115 21.76 6.57 -3.46
CA LYS A 115 22.35 7.90 -3.52
C LYS A 115 22.96 8.37 -2.20
N TYR A 116 22.33 8.04 -1.06
CA TYR A 116 22.72 8.55 0.27
C TYR A 116 23.42 7.52 1.16
N CYS A 117 23.57 6.28 0.68
CA CYS A 117 24.18 5.21 1.45
C CYS A 117 25.67 5.06 1.15
N PRO A 118 26.55 5.00 2.18
CA PRO A 118 27.94 4.65 2.00
C PRO A 118 28.07 3.27 1.35
N PRO A 119 28.92 3.08 0.31
CA PRO A 119 29.04 1.81 -0.42
C PRO A 119 29.30 0.59 0.46
N ARG A 120 30.09 0.77 1.55
CA ARG A 120 30.39 -0.31 2.51
C ARG A 120 29.19 -0.81 3.29
N LEU A 121 28.19 0.05 3.53
CA LEU A 121 26.99 -0.28 4.30
C LEU A 121 25.78 -0.60 3.41
N ALA A 122 25.90 -0.44 2.10
CA ALA A 122 24.81 -0.63 1.17
C ALA A 122 24.12 -2.00 1.34
N PRO A 123 24.81 -3.15 1.39
CA PRO A 123 24.14 -4.45 1.52
C PRO A 123 23.28 -4.53 2.79
N ILE A 124 23.80 -4.02 3.92
CA ILE A 124 23.08 -4.05 5.21
C ILE A 124 21.85 -3.15 5.15
N ILE A 125 22.00 -1.93 4.62
CA ILE A 125 20.91 -0.94 4.56
C ILE A 125 19.79 -1.42 3.61
N PHE A 126 20.14 -2.03 2.46
CA PHE A 126 19.16 -2.63 1.58
C PHE A 126 18.45 -3.84 2.21
N SER A 127 19.16 -4.67 2.95
CA SER A 127 18.57 -5.78 3.72
C SER A 127 17.58 -5.24 4.77
N ILE A 128 17.96 -4.22 5.54
CA ILE A 128 17.07 -3.58 6.51
C ILE A 128 15.82 -3.01 5.81
N LYS A 129 15.97 -2.33 4.68
CA LYS A 129 14.80 -1.86 3.91
C LYS A 129 13.89 -3.02 3.53
N GLN A 130 14.46 -4.13 3.07
CA GLN A 130 13.68 -5.27 2.57
C GLN A 130 12.94 -6.01 3.71
N THR A 131 13.37 -5.88 4.97
CA THR A 131 12.60 -6.38 6.12
C THR A 131 11.25 -5.66 6.27
N GLY A 132 11.05 -4.52 5.60
CA GLY A 132 9.73 -3.86 5.51
C GLY A 132 8.63 -4.76 4.94
N VAL A 133 8.97 -5.72 4.06
CA VAL A 133 8.00 -6.68 3.50
C VAL A 133 7.42 -7.60 4.60
N PRO A 134 8.22 -8.38 5.33
CA PRO A 134 7.68 -9.20 6.41
C PRO A 134 7.09 -8.37 7.56
N VAL A 135 7.61 -7.17 7.84
CA VAL A 135 7.01 -6.25 8.81
C VAL A 135 5.62 -5.80 8.35
N GLY A 136 5.46 -5.45 7.07
CA GLY A 136 4.15 -5.13 6.49
C GLY A 136 3.16 -6.30 6.56
N SER A 137 3.63 -7.52 6.31
CA SER A 137 2.84 -8.75 6.46
C SER A 137 2.36 -8.94 7.91
N LEU A 138 3.24 -8.74 8.87
CA LEU A 138 2.93 -8.82 10.30
C LEU A 138 1.89 -7.76 10.69
N ILE A 139 2.10 -6.51 10.27
CA ILE A 139 1.16 -5.40 10.53
C ILE A 139 -0.21 -5.73 9.94
N ALA A 140 -0.29 -6.17 8.68
CA ALA A 140 -1.55 -6.51 8.05
C ALA A 140 -2.24 -7.71 8.74
N GLY A 141 -1.47 -8.75 9.08
CA GLY A 141 -1.98 -9.94 9.77
C GLY A 141 -2.57 -9.65 11.15
N ILE A 142 -2.11 -8.59 11.83
CA ILE A 142 -2.66 -8.15 13.12
C ILE A 142 -3.76 -7.11 12.91
N LEU A 143 -3.51 -6.12 12.06
CA LEU A 143 -4.40 -4.95 11.91
C LEU A 143 -5.73 -5.32 11.24
N ILE A 144 -5.71 -6.15 10.19
CA ILE A 144 -6.92 -6.49 9.45
C ILE A 144 -7.93 -7.27 10.33
N PRO A 145 -7.56 -8.34 11.05
CA PRO A 145 -8.49 -9.02 11.94
C PRO A 145 -9.01 -8.13 13.08
N ILE A 146 -8.15 -7.25 13.62
CA ILE A 146 -8.56 -6.29 14.66
C ILE A 146 -9.63 -5.35 14.09
N LEU A 147 -9.39 -4.74 12.93
CA LEU A 147 -10.36 -3.83 12.30
C LEU A 147 -11.68 -4.54 11.99
N LEU A 148 -11.62 -5.75 11.45
CA LEU A 148 -12.80 -6.57 11.17
C LEU A 148 -13.58 -6.98 12.44
N GLY A 149 -12.88 -7.10 13.58
CA GLY A 149 -13.47 -7.41 14.88
C GLY A 149 -13.94 -6.18 15.67
N MET A 150 -13.54 -4.97 15.23
CA MET A 150 -13.95 -3.73 15.91
C MET A 150 -15.40 -3.39 15.60
N GLY A 151 -16.28 -3.63 16.59
CA GLY A 151 -17.58 -3.00 16.64
C GLY A 151 -17.44 -1.62 17.28
N ILE A 152 -17.70 -0.54 16.55
CA ILE A 152 -17.76 0.81 17.13
C ILE A 152 -19.15 0.95 17.76
N TYR A 153 -19.20 0.88 19.09
CA TYR A 153 -20.42 1.14 19.83
C TYR A 153 -20.57 2.63 20.07
N ILE A 154 -21.44 3.28 19.32
CA ILE A 154 -21.81 4.69 19.55
C ILE A 154 -22.92 4.69 20.60
N GLY A 155 -22.52 4.70 21.88
CA GLY A 155 -23.43 4.57 23.03
C GLY A 155 -24.55 5.62 23.11
N SER A 156 -24.40 6.80 22.45
CA SER A 156 -25.42 7.83 22.41
C SER A 156 -26.57 7.55 21.43
N LEU A 157 -26.39 6.64 20.47
CA LEU A 157 -27.36 6.32 19.41
C LEU A 157 -27.80 4.84 19.42
N GLY A 158 -27.23 4.00 20.29
CA GLY A 158 -27.55 2.58 20.33
C GLY A 158 -27.17 1.80 19.06
N ILE A 159 -26.27 2.37 18.22
CA ILE A 159 -25.86 1.78 16.95
C ILE A 159 -24.51 1.11 17.13
N SER A 160 -24.44 -0.20 16.91
CA SER A 160 -23.19 -0.94 16.76
C SER A 160 -22.81 -0.97 15.27
N VAL A 161 -21.80 -0.20 14.89
CA VAL A 161 -21.23 -0.26 13.54
C VAL A 161 -20.06 -1.24 13.56
N HIS A 162 -20.23 -2.39 12.96
CA HIS A 162 -19.11 -3.30 12.71
C HIS A 162 -18.38 -2.83 11.45
N LEU A 163 -17.05 -2.70 11.54
CA LEU A 163 -16.24 -2.45 10.36
C LEU A 163 -16.26 -3.71 9.48
N ASP A 164 -16.90 -3.58 8.34
CA ASP A 164 -16.90 -4.58 7.28
C ASP A 164 -15.57 -4.56 6.47
N ALA A 165 -15.50 -5.36 5.41
CA ALA A 165 -14.35 -5.40 4.53
C ALA A 165 -14.05 -4.02 3.92
N TYR A 166 -15.08 -3.26 3.56
CA TYR A 166 -14.99 -1.95 2.92
C TYR A 166 -14.51 -0.88 3.89
N GLY A 167 -15.08 -0.86 5.10
CA GLY A 167 -14.65 0.01 6.18
C GLY A 167 -13.19 -0.23 6.58
N THR A 168 -12.75 -1.49 6.58
CA THR A 168 -11.35 -1.86 6.83
C THR A 168 -10.43 -1.28 5.76
N CYS A 169 -10.78 -1.39 4.48
CA CYS A 169 -10.02 -0.78 3.37
C CYS A 169 -9.96 0.75 3.53
N PHE A 170 -11.07 1.39 3.91
CA PHE A 170 -11.15 2.82 4.12
C PHE A 170 -10.20 3.29 5.24
N VAL A 171 -10.23 2.63 6.40
CA VAL A 171 -9.36 2.96 7.55
C VAL A 171 -7.89 2.77 7.20
N ILE A 172 -7.52 1.68 6.55
CA ILE A 172 -6.13 1.45 6.14
C ILE A 172 -5.70 2.50 5.11
N GLY A 173 -6.58 2.87 4.17
CA GLY A 173 -6.35 3.97 3.24
C GLY A 173 -6.03 5.29 3.95
N ILE A 174 -6.79 5.66 4.98
CA ILE A 174 -6.52 6.85 5.81
C ILE A 174 -5.15 6.75 6.48
N ILE A 175 -4.82 5.62 7.10
CA ILE A 175 -3.52 5.41 7.75
C ILE A 175 -2.38 5.64 6.76
N VAL A 176 -2.49 5.11 5.54
CA VAL A 176 -1.48 5.29 4.49
C VAL A 176 -1.34 6.76 4.10
N TYR A 177 -2.45 7.51 3.96
CA TYR A 177 -2.39 8.95 3.68
C TYR A 177 -1.77 9.75 4.83
N MET A 178 -2.05 9.40 6.07
CA MET A 178 -1.39 10.02 7.23
C MET A 178 0.12 9.80 7.19
N ILE A 179 0.57 8.62 6.77
CA ILE A 179 2.01 8.33 6.60
C ILE A 179 2.61 9.18 5.48
N VAL A 180 1.90 9.37 4.37
CA VAL A 180 2.34 10.28 3.30
C VAL A 180 2.58 11.69 3.86
N LEU A 181 1.65 12.20 4.67
CA LEU A 181 1.77 13.51 5.30
C LEU A 181 2.96 13.58 6.27
N LEU A 182 3.18 12.54 7.07
CA LEU A 182 4.32 12.45 7.99
C LEU A 182 5.67 12.38 7.27
N LEU A 183 5.70 11.85 6.05
CA LEU A 183 6.92 11.76 5.24
C LEU A 183 7.18 13.03 4.41
N GLN A 184 6.23 13.96 4.32
CA GLN A 184 6.40 15.21 3.57
C GLN A 184 7.53 16.11 4.10
N PRO A 185 7.70 16.35 5.43
CA PRO A 185 8.76 17.21 5.94
C PRO A 185 10.17 16.69 5.61
N LEU A 186 10.32 15.38 5.41
CA LEU A 186 11.60 14.78 5.00
C LEU A 186 12.04 15.20 3.60
N ARG A 187 11.14 15.77 2.80
CA ARG A 187 11.41 16.26 1.44
C ARG A 187 12.39 17.43 1.42
N GLU A 188 12.45 18.22 2.48
CA GLU A 188 13.36 19.35 2.60
C GLU A 188 14.81 18.91 2.94
N HIS A 189 14.96 17.67 3.39
CA HIS A 189 16.28 17.10 3.78
C HIS A 189 16.91 16.19 2.71
N PHE A 190 16.19 15.88 1.60
CA PHE A 190 16.62 15.01 0.50
C PHE A 190 16.39 15.67 -0.87
#